data_8d2ff94681a3db5c9705c492265144ad
#
_entry.id   8d2ff94681a3db5c9705c492265144ad
#
_cell.length_a   1.000
_cell.length_b   1.000
_cell.length_c   1.000
_cell.angle_alpha   90.00
_cell.angle_beta   90.00
_cell.angle_gamma   90.00
#
_symmetry.space_group_name_H-M   'P 1'
#
loop_
_entity.id
_entity.type
_entity.pdbx_description
1 polymer ?
#
loop_
_entity_poly.entity_id
_entity_poly.type
_entity_poly.pdbx_seq_one_letter_code
_entity_poly.pdbx_strand_id
1 'polypeptide(L)'
;MPRRLDASERASFDQIPTTDLERARLVCVPVLTPGIAGMTLDRWMLLRRGHEHDRDLIAHELVHVRQWRELGVVRFLARYLGAYARGRWHGLGHRAAYEAIPLEAEARVVSGR
;
A
#
# COMPACT_ATOMS: atom_id res chain seq x y z
N MET A 1 9.08 -10.61 -12.66
CA MET A 1 9.48 -9.35 -13.30
C MET A 1 8.54 -8.22 -12.88
N PRO A 2 9.07 -7.05 -12.52
CA PRO A 2 8.22 -5.90 -12.26
C PRO A 2 7.48 -5.48 -13.52
N ARG A 3 6.24 -5.07 -13.37
CA ARG A 3 5.47 -4.51 -14.48
C ARG A 3 4.90 -3.15 -14.09
N ARG A 4 4.61 -2.35 -15.10
CA ARG A 4 3.87 -1.10 -14.93
C ARG A 4 2.37 -1.39 -14.96
N LEU A 5 1.58 -0.44 -14.47
CA LEU A 5 0.15 -0.48 -14.68
C LEU A 5 -0.13 -0.40 -16.18
N ASP A 6 -1.08 -1.20 -16.65
CA ASP A 6 -1.51 -1.10 -18.04
C ASP A 6 -2.48 0.08 -18.22
N ALA A 7 -2.85 0.37 -19.47
CA ALA A 7 -3.70 1.51 -19.79
C ALA A 7 -5.07 1.42 -19.11
N SER A 8 -5.64 0.22 -19.03
CA SER A 8 -6.94 0.00 -18.40
C SER A 8 -6.87 0.26 -16.89
N GLU A 9 -5.80 -0.22 -16.25
CA GLU A 9 -5.59 0.03 -14.81
C GLU A 9 -5.42 1.52 -14.55
N ARG A 10 -4.59 2.20 -15.33
CA ARG A 10 -4.37 3.65 -15.16
C ARG A 10 -5.66 4.44 -15.32
N ALA A 11 -6.49 4.05 -16.25
CA ALA A 11 -7.79 4.73 -16.47
C ALA A 11 -8.76 4.48 -15.31
N SER A 12 -8.62 3.36 -14.60
CA SER A 12 -9.51 3.00 -13.49
C SER A 12 -9.19 3.72 -12.19
N PHE A 13 -7.95 4.19 -12.01
CA PHE A 13 -7.50 4.77 -10.75
C PHE A 13 -7.39 6.29 -10.85
N ASP A 14 -8.49 6.94 -11.17
CA ASP A 14 -8.55 8.39 -11.42
C ASP A 14 -8.33 9.23 -10.16
N GLN A 15 -8.46 8.65 -8.96
CA GLN A 15 -8.20 9.35 -7.72
C GLN A 15 -6.71 9.38 -7.35
N ILE A 16 -5.88 8.66 -8.09
CA ILE A 16 -4.44 8.59 -7.85
C ILE A 16 -3.74 9.53 -8.83
N PRO A 17 -2.81 10.39 -8.35
CA PRO A 17 -2.07 11.28 -9.26
C PRO A 17 -1.35 10.49 -10.36
N THR A 18 -1.34 11.06 -11.55
CA THR A 18 -0.71 10.43 -12.72
C THR A 18 0.75 10.09 -12.46
N THR A 19 1.48 10.96 -11.74
CA THR A 19 2.87 10.71 -11.37
C THR A 19 3.01 9.38 -10.63
N ASP A 20 2.12 9.11 -9.70
CA ASP A 20 2.19 7.86 -8.92
C ASP A 20 1.80 6.66 -9.76
N LEU A 21 0.81 6.80 -10.64
CA LEU A 21 0.44 5.72 -11.56
C LEU A 21 1.62 5.34 -12.46
N GLU A 22 2.38 6.32 -12.92
CA GLU A 22 3.53 6.08 -13.80
C GLU A 22 4.73 5.52 -13.04
N ARG A 23 4.93 5.96 -11.78
CA ARG A 23 6.04 5.49 -10.95
C ARG A 23 5.86 4.06 -10.48
N ALA A 24 4.63 3.64 -10.25
CA ALA A 24 4.33 2.35 -9.62
C ALA A 24 4.87 1.18 -10.43
N ARG A 25 5.41 0.20 -9.72
CA ARG A 25 5.87 -1.06 -10.29
C ARG A 25 5.27 -2.20 -9.48
N LEU A 26 4.65 -3.14 -10.17
CA LEU A 26 4.01 -4.29 -9.54
C LEU A 26 4.93 -5.48 -9.63
N VAL A 27 5.14 -6.14 -8.51
CA VAL A 27 5.97 -7.35 -8.43
C VAL A 27 5.12 -8.46 -7.83
N CYS A 28 4.94 -9.54 -8.58
CA CYS A 28 4.24 -10.71 -8.06
C CYS A 28 5.23 -11.54 -7.25
N VAL A 29 4.89 -11.83 -6.01
CA VAL A 29 5.73 -12.63 -5.12
C VAL A 29 4.94 -13.85 -4.65
N PRO A 30 5.63 -15.00 -4.45
CA PRO A 30 4.93 -16.22 -4.04
C PRO A 30 4.41 -16.16 -2.61
N VAL A 31 5.10 -15.43 -1.72
CA VAL A 31 4.79 -15.41 -0.29
C VAL A 31 5.00 -14.00 0.25
N LEU A 32 4.08 -13.57 1.12
CA LEU A 32 4.22 -12.37 1.96
C LEU A 32 3.93 -12.77 3.40
N THR A 33 4.05 -11.82 4.31
CA THR A 33 3.68 -12.03 5.72
C THR A 33 2.27 -12.61 5.79
N PRO A 34 2.02 -13.63 6.64
CA PRO A 34 0.69 -14.23 6.76
C PRO A 34 -0.40 -13.19 6.98
N GLY A 35 -1.49 -13.32 6.23
CA GLY A 35 -2.62 -12.41 6.29
C GLY A 35 -2.48 -11.16 5.43
N ILE A 36 -1.34 -10.98 4.76
CA ILE A 36 -1.10 -9.82 3.90
C ILE A 36 -1.05 -10.27 2.45
N ALA A 37 -1.88 -9.67 1.60
CA ALA A 37 -1.94 -9.97 0.18
C ALA A 37 -1.08 -9.00 -0.65
N GLY A 38 -0.78 -7.82 -0.11
CA GLY A 38 0.04 -6.82 -0.78
C GLY A 38 0.80 -5.96 0.19
N MET A 39 1.90 -5.37 -0.29
CA MET A 39 2.75 -4.49 0.50
C MET A 39 3.44 -3.52 -0.46
N THR A 40 3.61 -2.28 -0.02
CA THR A 40 4.30 -1.26 -0.83
C THR A 40 5.57 -0.81 -0.13
N LEU A 41 6.67 -0.83 -0.90
CA LEU A 41 7.95 -0.26 -0.49
C LEU A 41 8.31 0.82 -1.51
N ASP A 42 8.12 2.07 -1.15
CA ASP A 42 8.28 3.25 -2.00
C ASP A 42 7.39 3.14 -3.24
N ARG A 43 7.92 2.82 -4.39
CA ARG A 43 7.17 2.67 -5.65
C ARG A 43 6.89 1.22 -6.01
N TRP A 44 7.44 0.27 -5.25
CA TRP A 44 7.33 -1.16 -5.54
C TRP A 44 6.16 -1.75 -4.78
N MET A 45 5.17 -2.23 -5.52
CA MET A 45 3.99 -2.88 -4.96
C MET A 45 4.19 -4.38 -5.06
N LEU A 46 4.41 -5.03 -3.92
CA LEU A 46 4.57 -6.48 -3.85
C LEU A 46 3.18 -7.09 -3.69
N LEU A 47 2.76 -7.89 -4.66
CA LEU A 47 1.44 -8.52 -4.64
C LEU A 47 1.65 -10.03 -4.57
N ARG A 48 0.95 -10.67 -3.61
CA ARG A 48 1.05 -12.11 -3.48
C ARG A 48 0.44 -12.79 -4.70
N ARG A 49 1.03 -13.91 -5.10
CA ARG A 49 0.55 -14.70 -6.25
C ARG A 49 -0.96 -14.93 -6.12
N GLY A 50 -1.70 -14.73 -7.20
CA GLY A 50 -3.15 -14.80 -7.23
C GLY A 50 -3.86 -13.47 -7.02
N HIS A 51 -3.14 -12.43 -6.56
CA HIS A 51 -3.70 -11.10 -6.31
C HIS A 51 -3.16 -10.03 -7.27
N GLU A 52 -2.39 -10.42 -8.27
CA GLU A 52 -1.69 -9.50 -9.18
C GLU A 52 -2.62 -8.68 -10.07
N HIS A 53 -3.90 -9.03 -10.13
CA HIS A 53 -4.91 -8.29 -10.89
C HIS A 53 -6.10 -7.86 -10.03
N ASP A 54 -5.96 -7.94 -8.70
CA ASP A 54 -6.99 -7.50 -7.77
C ASP A 54 -7.01 -5.97 -7.72
N ARG A 55 -8.01 -5.36 -8.37
CA ARG A 55 -8.06 -3.90 -8.52
C ARG A 55 -8.19 -3.16 -7.20
N ASP A 56 -8.96 -3.70 -6.26
CA ASP A 56 -9.11 -3.04 -4.96
C ASP A 56 -7.80 -3.07 -4.19
N LEU A 57 -7.10 -4.18 -4.25
CA LEU A 57 -5.78 -4.30 -3.61
C LEU A 57 -4.77 -3.35 -4.27
N ILE A 58 -4.75 -3.33 -5.60
CA ILE A 58 -3.85 -2.43 -6.34
C ILE A 58 -4.15 -0.98 -5.99
N ALA A 59 -5.43 -0.59 -5.92
CA ALA A 59 -5.81 0.76 -5.54
C ALA A 59 -5.31 1.12 -4.14
N HIS A 60 -5.45 0.18 -3.19
CA HIS A 60 -4.95 0.36 -1.82
C HIS A 60 -3.45 0.60 -1.81
N GLU A 61 -2.69 -0.23 -2.54
CA GLU A 61 -1.24 -0.11 -2.56
C GLU A 61 -0.79 1.15 -3.31
N LEU A 62 -1.54 1.60 -4.32
CA LEU A 62 -1.24 2.85 -5.02
C LEU A 62 -1.35 4.06 -4.10
N VAL A 63 -2.27 4.06 -3.15
CA VAL A 63 -2.33 5.13 -2.14
C VAL A 63 -1.03 5.17 -1.36
N HIS A 64 -0.48 4.01 -1.00
CA HIS A 64 0.81 3.94 -0.31
C HIS A 64 1.95 4.46 -1.19
N VAL A 65 1.94 4.18 -2.51
CA VAL A 65 2.93 4.75 -3.43
C VAL A 65 2.90 6.28 -3.35
N ARG A 66 1.70 6.86 -3.37
CA ARG A 66 1.53 8.31 -3.22
C ARG A 66 2.08 8.80 -1.88
N GLN A 67 1.74 8.11 -0.79
CA GLN A 67 2.17 8.49 0.55
C GLN A 67 3.69 8.45 0.69
N TRP A 68 4.33 7.43 0.13
CA TRP A 68 5.80 7.33 0.12
C TRP A 68 6.41 8.53 -0.62
N ARG A 69 5.84 8.90 -1.76
CA ARG A 69 6.33 10.04 -2.53
C ARG A 69 6.15 11.35 -1.78
N GLU A 70 4.98 11.57 -1.20
CA GLU A 70 4.67 12.83 -0.50
C GLU A 70 5.48 13.00 0.78
N LEU A 71 5.66 11.92 1.52
CA LEU A 71 6.36 11.98 2.81
C LEU A 71 7.86 11.76 2.68
N GLY A 72 8.29 10.99 1.69
CA GLY A 72 9.65 10.49 1.62
C GLY A 72 9.84 9.28 2.52
N VAL A 73 10.93 8.55 2.31
CA VAL A 73 11.17 7.26 2.98
C VAL A 73 11.22 7.40 4.50
N VAL A 74 11.98 8.38 5.00
CA VAL A 74 12.18 8.54 6.45
C VAL A 74 10.89 8.89 7.15
N ARG A 75 10.14 9.87 6.63
CA ARG A 75 8.87 10.29 7.25
C ARG A 75 7.81 9.21 7.18
N PHE A 76 7.73 8.53 6.04
CA PHE A 76 6.76 7.45 5.89
C PHE A 76 7.02 6.37 6.94
N LEU A 77 8.27 5.89 7.04
CA LEU A 77 8.63 4.86 8.00
C LEU A 77 8.41 5.32 9.44
N ALA A 78 8.81 6.56 9.75
CA ALA A 78 8.64 7.08 11.10
C ALA A 78 7.16 7.13 11.51
N ARG A 79 6.29 7.61 10.63
CA ARG A 79 4.85 7.69 10.91
C ARG A 79 4.21 6.33 10.95
N TYR A 80 4.55 5.47 10.01
CA TYR A 80 3.96 4.15 9.89
C TYR A 80 4.34 3.27 11.09
N LEU A 81 5.64 3.12 11.31
CA LEU A 81 6.14 2.27 12.39
C LEU A 81 5.84 2.87 13.77
N GLY A 82 5.91 4.20 13.88
CA GLY A 82 5.58 4.90 15.13
C GLY A 82 4.13 4.70 15.53
N ALA A 83 3.21 4.79 14.57
CA ALA A 83 1.79 4.56 14.84
C ALA A 83 1.52 3.11 15.23
N TYR A 84 2.16 2.16 14.55
CA TYR A 84 2.04 0.75 14.91
C TYR A 84 2.55 0.49 16.33
N ALA A 85 3.75 0.99 16.64
CA ALA A 85 4.34 0.83 17.96
C ALA A 85 3.46 1.45 19.06
N ARG A 86 2.88 2.62 18.78
CA ARG A 86 1.97 3.26 19.71
C ARG A 86 0.73 2.40 19.99
N GLY A 87 0.16 1.82 18.94
CA GLY A 87 -0.98 0.92 19.08
C GLY A 87 -0.64 -0.27 19.96
N ARG A 88 0.50 -0.89 19.73
CA ARG A 88 0.97 -2.02 20.53
C ARG A 88 1.21 -1.57 22.00
N TRP A 89 1.80 -0.41 22.17
CA TRP A 89 2.05 0.15 23.50
C TRP A 89 0.74 0.35 24.28
N HIS A 90 -0.33 0.76 23.60
CA HIS A 90 -1.65 0.93 24.21
C HIS A 90 -2.44 -0.38 24.33
N GLY A 91 -1.81 -1.50 24.12
CA GLY A 91 -2.43 -2.80 24.35
C GLY A 91 -3.16 -3.41 23.16
N LEU A 92 -3.09 -2.78 21.97
CA LEU A 92 -3.72 -3.34 20.80
C LEU A 92 -2.95 -4.56 20.30
N GLY A 93 -3.67 -5.58 19.84
CA GLY A 93 -3.05 -6.70 19.16
C GLY A 93 -2.50 -6.29 17.81
N HIS A 94 -1.77 -7.20 17.15
CA HIS A 94 -1.11 -6.91 15.88
C HIS A 94 -2.09 -6.35 14.84
N ARG A 95 -3.22 -7.02 14.63
CA ARG A 95 -4.18 -6.60 13.59
C ARG A 95 -4.80 -5.24 13.91
N ALA A 96 -5.21 -5.03 15.16
CA ALA A 96 -5.82 -3.78 15.56
C ALA A 96 -4.83 -2.62 15.48
N ALA A 97 -3.56 -2.86 15.86
CA ALA A 97 -2.51 -1.85 15.76
C ALA A 97 -2.25 -1.49 14.30
N TYR A 98 -2.22 -2.48 13.41
CA TYR A 98 -2.05 -2.25 11.99
C TYR A 98 -3.23 -1.44 11.41
N GLU A 99 -4.45 -1.83 11.73
CA GLU A 99 -5.63 -1.14 11.21
C GLU A 99 -5.77 0.29 11.74
N ALA A 100 -5.19 0.57 12.90
CA ALA A 100 -5.22 1.91 13.50
C ALA A 100 -4.18 2.86 12.92
N ILE A 101 -3.23 2.38 12.09
CA ILE A 101 -2.24 3.26 11.45
C ILE A 101 -2.96 4.23 10.51
N PRO A 102 -2.81 5.57 10.71
CA PRO A 102 -3.52 6.54 9.87
C PRO A 102 -3.27 6.39 8.38
N LEU A 103 -2.04 6.05 7.98
CA LEU A 103 -1.71 5.84 6.57
C LEU A 103 -2.49 4.65 5.98
N GLU A 104 -2.70 3.60 6.77
CA GLU A 104 -3.52 2.45 6.34
C GLU A 104 -4.99 2.83 6.29
N ALA A 105 -5.46 3.63 7.26
CA ALA A 105 -6.85 4.08 7.29
C ALA A 105 -7.18 4.91 6.04
N GLU A 106 -6.28 5.82 5.65
CA GLU A 106 -6.45 6.61 4.43
C GLU A 106 -6.51 5.71 3.19
N ALA A 107 -5.64 4.73 3.10
CA ALA A 107 -5.63 3.82 1.96
C ALA A 107 -6.95 3.05 1.84
N ARG A 108 -7.53 2.63 2.98
CA ARG A 108 -8.83 1.95 2.97
C ARG A 108 -9.95 2.86 2.51
N VAL A 109 -9.95 4.11 2.95
CA VAL A 109 -10.99 5.07 2.56
C VAL A 109 -10.95 5.33 1.06
N VAL A 110 -9.75 5.56 0.50
CA VAL A 110 -9.61 5.88 -0.92
C VAL A 110 -9.93 4.67 -1.81
N SER A 111 -9.50 3.49 -1.40
CA SER A 111 -9.66 2.27 -2.23
C SER A 111 -10.97 1.52 -1.97
N GLY A 112 -11.66 1.81 -0.88
CA GLY A 112 -12.83 1.05 -0.47
C GLY A 112 -12.48 -0.28 0.19
N ARG A 113 -11.22 -0.46 0.57
CA ARG A 113 -10.76 -1.74 1.12
C ARG A 113 -10.00 -1.56 2.48
#